data_eba48c034aa8e3537127225f2ea374dc
#
_entry.id   eba48c034aa8e3537127225f2ea374dc
#
_cell.length_a   1.000
_cell.length_b   1.000
_cell.length_c   1.000
_cell.angle_alpha   90.00
_cell.angle_beta   90.00
_cell.angle_gamma   90.00
#
_symmetry.space_group_name_H-M   'P 1'
#
loop_
_entity.id
_entity.type
_entity.pdbx_description
1 polymer ?
#
loop_
_entity_poly.entity_id
_entity_poly.type
_entity_poly.pdbx_seq_one_letter_code
_entity_poly.pdbx_strand_id
1 'polypeptide(L)'
;EGGFLSGDVSLVVQSGMLSAGFLIDIMTHGTMGISKACSIGNKADVDECDILEYLIDDPETGVIGLYLESIRNGRRFVDLSRRSSKPIVVLRGGKSQTGARAALSHTASLAGDGAVVSGALAQVGVVEANDFKQMMDLCRSLSDYPAVSSKGGGRVAVLTMSGAAGIVSSDFIEPLGLSVADLSEDTVRALSQVYPDWMPVANPVDLWPAIELNGRKKVYKTAFQAVSTDPNVDAVLFHSFVGGIASESDITDLVAIARAGGKPLFGWVMGKRDEVHQFRLHTRELGVPVFPELYRAVECMAAVFRRGRYLQRKSH
;
A
#
# COMPACT_ATOMS: atom_id res chain seq x y z
N GLU A 1 8.05 17.21 20.43
CA GLU A 1 8.82 16.04 20.91
C GLU A 1 8.14 14.78 20.38
N GLY A 2 8.42 14.41 19.12
CA GLY A 2 7.88 13.22 18.49
C GLY A 2 8.74 12.00 18.85
N GLY A 3 8.17 11.06 19.63
CA GLY A 3 8.73 9.73 19.79
C GLY A 3 8.39 8.83 18.58
N PHE A 4 9.07 7.69 18.44
CA PHE A 4 8.65 6.67 17.48
C PHE A 4 7.26 6.14 17.86
N LEU A 5 6.40 6.06 16.85
CA LEU A 5 5.16 5.34 17.00
C LEU A 5 5.47 3.84 17.07
N SER A 6 4.93 3.16 18.08
CA SER A 6 4.96 1.71 18.14
C SER A 6 4.12 1.12 16.99
N GLY A 7 4.64 0.10 16.35
CA GLY A 7 3.98 -0.61 15.26
C GLY A 7 4.68 -1.95 14.99
N ASP A 8 4.36 -2.56 13.87
CA ASP A 8 4.82 -3.90 13.53
C ASP A 8 5.79 -3.93 12.33
N VAL A 9 6.20 -2.78 11.81
CA VAL A 9 7.16 -2.71 10.72
C VAL A 9 8.58 -2.75 11.26
N SER A 10 9.38 -3.71 10.78
CA SER A 10 10.82 -3.77 11.07
C SER A 10 11.63 -3.38 9.84
N LEU A 11 12.58 -2.46 10.02
CA LEU A 11 13.45 -1.95 8.96
C LEU A 11 14.88 -2.45 9.13
N VAL A 12 15.46 -2.95 8.05
CA VAL A 12 16.88 -3.34 7.97
C VAL A 12 17.54 -2.51 6.86
N VAL A 13 18.51 -1.71 7.22
CA VAL A 13 19.11 -0.75 6.30
C VAL A 13 20.64 -0.94 6.23
N GLN A 14 21.14 -1.17 5.02
CA GLN A 14 22.58 -1.36 4.81
C GLN A 14 23.37 -0.06 4.94
N SER A 15 22.73 1.12 4.82
CA SER A 15 23.38 2.43 4.94
C SER A 15 23.09 3.09 6.28
N GLY A 16 24.13 3.47 7.02
CA GLY A 16 23.97 4.18 8.30
C GLY A 16 23.29 5.54 8.16
N MET A 17 23.68 6.35 7.16
CA MET A 17 23.07 7.66 6.90
C MET A 17 21.59 7.53 6.50
N LEU A 18 21.25 6.56 5.64
CA LEU A 18 19.87 6.31 5.25
C LEU A 18 19.03 5.76 6.41
N SER A 19 19.62 4.98 7.32
CA SER A 19 18.91 4.54 8.53
C SER A 19 18.41 5.74 9.33
N ALA A 20 19.29 6.72 9.59
CA ALA A 20 18.92 7.95 10.28
C ALA A 20 17.86 8.75 9.50
N GLY A 21 18.03 8.88 8.17
CA GLY A 21 17.08 9.56 7.30
C GLY A 21 15.68 8.95 7.34
N PHE A 22 15.55 7.62 7.26
CA PHE A 22 14.28 6.92 7.39
C PHE A 22 13.61 7.15 8.74
N LEU A 23 14.37 7.06 9.81
CA LEU A 23 13.82 7.27 11.15
C LEU A 23 13.31 8.70 11.33
N ILE A 24 14.06 9.71 10.85
CA ILE A 24 13.62 11.11 10.87
C ILE A 24 12.35 11.31 10.03
N ASP A 25 12.28 10.75 8.83
CA ASP A 25 11.11 10.85 7.96
C ASP A 25 9.87 10.22 8.61
N ILE A 26 10.00 9.02 9.17
CA ILE A 26 8.92 8.31 9.87
C ILE A 26 8.45 9.11 11.09
N MET A 27 9.36 9.63 11.90
CA MET A 27 9.04 10.45 13.07
C MET A 27 8.32 11.74 12.69
N THR A 28 8.75 12.39 11.61
CA THR A 28 8.20 13.67 11.16
C THR A 28 6.81 13.52 10.54
N HIS A 29 6.62 12.52 9.70
CA HIS A 29 5.35 12.29 9.02
C HIS A 29 4.35 11.47 9.84
N GLY A 30 4.82 10.65 10.77
CA GLY A 30 3.98 9.88 11.69
C GLY A 30 2.98 8.93 11.02
N THR A 31 3.26 8.49 9.79
CA THR A 31 2.32 7.68 8.99
C THR A 31 2.48 6.18 9.17
N MET A 32 3.53 5.73 9.87
CA MET A 32 3.84 4.32 10.09
C MET A 32 4.43 4.11 11.48
N GLY A 33 4.06 3.01 12.14
CA GLY A 33 4.67 2.57 13.38
C GLY A 33 5.82 1.58 13.14
N ILE A 34 6.84 1.62 13.98
CA ILE A 34 8.05 0.80 13.90
C ILE A 34 8.12 -0.17 15.07
N SER A 35 8.43 -1.44 14.78
CA SER A 35 8.84 -2.43 15.77
C SER A 35 10.34 -2.34 16.03
N LYS A 36 11.15 -2.52 14.99
CA LYS A 36 12.61 -2.55 15.07
C LYS A 36 13.24 -1.81 13.89
N ALA A 37 14.42 -1.23 14.15
CA ALA A 37 15.27 -0.64 13.12
C ALA A 37 16.70 -1.11 13.29
N CYS A 38 17.24 -1.78 12.27
CA CYS A 38 18.58 -2.36 12.27
C CYS A 38 19.41 -1.72 11.16
N SER A 39 20.57 -1.13 11.52
CA SER A 39 21.59 -0.72 10.56
C SER A 39 22.68 -1.78 10.50
N ILE A 40 22.87 -2.42 9.33
CA ILE A 40 23.81 -3.55 9.18
C ILE A 40 25.13 -3.15 8.50
N GLY A 41 25.26 -1.88 8.09
CA GLY A 41 26.48 -1.35 7.47
C GLY A 41 27.04 -2.27 6.37
N ASN A 42 28.34 -2.47 6.35
CA ASN A 42 29.01 -3.32 5.35
C ASN A 42 28.93 -4.83 5.64
N LYS A 43 28.11 -5.24 6.63
CA LYS A 43 27.85 -6.65 6.95
C LYS A 43 29.11 -7.43 7.31
N ALA A 44 29.95 -6.85 8.19
CA ALA A 44 31.23 -7.46 8.54
C ALA A 44 31.03 -8.82 9.24
N ASP A 45 30.10 -8.89 10.18
CA ASP A 45 29.75 -10.07 10.99
C ASP A 45 28.32 -10.52 10.69
N VAL A 46 27.34 -9.69 11.03
CA VAL A 46 25.91 -9.95 10.81
C VAL A 46 25.48 -9.45 9.42
N ASP A 47 24.81 -10.28 8.64
CA ASP A 47 24.30 -9.94 7.32
C ASP A 47 22.76 -9.84 7.27
N GLU A 48 22.23 -9.54 6.10
CA GLU A 48 20.79 -9.43 5.85
C GLU A 48 20.02 -10.72 6.12
N CYS A 49 20.65 -11.88 5.91
CA CYS A 49 20.02 -13.18 6.15
C CYS A 49 19.89 -13.49 7.63
N ASP A 50 20.89 -13.11 8.45
CA ASP A 50 20.85 -13.31 9.90
C ASP A 50 19.74 -12.51 10.56
N ILE A 51 19.61 -11.23 10.17
CA ILE A 51 18.54 -10.37 10.67
C ILE A 51 17.18 -10.82 10.12
N LEU A 52 17.10 -11.21 8.84
CA LEU A 52 15.87 -11.71 8.26
C LEU A 52 15.37 -12.97 8.99
N GLU A 53 16.26 -13.90 9.31
CA GLU A 53 15.93 -15.10 10.06
C GLU A 53 15.35 -14.78 11.44
N TYR A 54 15.96 -13.85 12.17
CA TYR A 54 15.45 -13.36 13.43
C TYR A 54 14.06 -12.71 13.29
N LEU A 55 13.88 -11.80 12.32
CA LEU A 55 12.62 -11.05 12.14
C LEU A 55 11.46 -11.92 11.67
N ILE A 56 11.72 -12.99 10.94
CA ILE A 56 10.69 -13.96 10.52
C ILE A 56 10.02 -14.58 11.75
N ASP A 57 10.77 -14.89 12.76
CA ASP A 57 10.29 -15.57 13.97
C ASP A 57 9.90 -14.59 15.10
N ASP A 58 10.24 -13.30 14.98
CA ASP A 58 9.94 -12.27 15.98
C ASP A 58 8.44 -11.91 16.04
N PRO A 59 7.76 -12.10 17.19
CA PRO A 59 6.31 -11.88 17.29
C PRO A 59 5.89 -10.40 17.15
N GLU A 60 6.80 -9.45 17.38
CA GLU A 60 6.49 -8.02 17.27
C GLU A 60 6.64 -7.50 15.83
N THR A 61 7.23 -8.30 14.93
CA THR A 61 7.39 -7.94 13.53
C THR A 61 6.24 -8.48 12.70
N GLY A 62 5.49 -7.61 12.04
CA GLY A 62 4.43 -7.95 11.07
C GLY A 62 4.91 -7.83 9.62
N VAL A 63 5.74 -6.82 9.32
CA VAL A 63 6.29 -6.55 7.99
C VAL A 63 7.78 -6.28 8.08
N ILE A 64 8.56 -6.77 7.11
CA ILE A 64 10.01 -6.59 7.03
C ILE A 64 10.36 -5.74 5.82
N GLY A 65 10.89 -4.53 6.05
CA GLY A 65 11.41 -3.63 5.03
C GLY A 65 12.95 -3.68 4.99
N LEU A 66 13.52 -3.91 3.81
CA LEU A 66 14.97 -4.06 3.64
C LEU A 66 15.49 -3.06 2.59
N TYR A 67 16.47 -2.24 2.94
CA TYR A 67 17.30 -1.56 1.97
C TYR A 67 18.65 -2.26 1.86
N LEU A 68 18.96 -2.77 0.69
CA LEU A 68 20.16 -3.59 0.43
C LEU A 68 20.92 -3.11 -0.81
N GLU A 69 22.23 -3.00 -0.71
CA GLU A 69 23.13 -2.74 -1.85
C GLU A 69 23.65 -4.03 -2.48
N SER A 70 23.59 -5.12 -1.72
CA SER A 70 23.93 -6.47 -2.19
C SER A 70 23.21 -7.52 -1.34
N ILE A 71 23.10 -8.74 -1.86
CA ILE A 71 22.65 -9.93 -1.12
C ILE A 71 23.83 -10.92 -1.14
N ARG A 72 24.42 -11.19 0.05
CA ARG A 72 25.61 -12.05 0.16
C ARG A 72 25.32 -13.49 -0.21
N ASN A 73 24.26 -14.04 0.36
CA ASN A 73 23.86 -15.41 0.11
C ASN A 73 22.45 -15.43 -0.47
N GLY A 74 22.35 -15.29 -1.80
CA GLY A 74 21.08 -15.24 -2.52
C GLY A 74 20.22 -16.49 -2.29
N ARG A 75 20.83 -17.67 -2.16
CA ARG A 75 20.08 -18.91 -1.90
C ARG A 75 19.46 -18.91 -0.52
N ARG A 76 20.22 -18.60 0.52
CA ARG A 76 19.71 -18.48 1.91
C ARG A 76 18.62 -17.42 1.98
N PHE A 77 18.81 -16.27 1.32
CA PHE A 77 17.82 -15.19 1.28
C PHE A 77 16.49 -15.65 0.67
N VAL A 78 16.54 -16.35 -0.46
CA VAL A 78 15.37 -16.92 -1.14
C VAL A 78 14.66 -17.96 -0.27
N ASP A 79 15.41 -18.85 0.38
CA ASP A 79 14.86 -19.91 1.22
C ASP A 79 14.19 -19.32 2.49
N LEU A 80 14.82 -18.34 3.13
CA LEU A 80 14.25 -17.59 4.26
C LEU A 80 12.97 -16.84 3.83
N SER A 81 13.03 -16.14 2.70
CA SER A 81 11.86 -15.41 2.18
C SER A 81 10.70 -16.34 1.87
N ARG A 82 10.97 -17.54 1.33
CA ARG A 82 9.96 -18.58 1.08
C ARG A 82 9.35 -19.11 2.38
N ARG A 83 10.16 -19.27 3.44
CA ARG A 83 9.69 -19.69 4.76
C ARG A 83 8.77 -18.65 5.41
N SER A 84 9.03 -17.38 5.17
CA SER A 84 8.29 -16.27 5.80
C SER A 84 6.80 -16.28 5.48
N SER A 85 5.97 -16.19 6.52
CA SER A 85 4.57 -15.82 6.42
C SER A 85 4.37 -14.30 6.34
N LYS A 86 5.37 -13.53 6.86
CA LYS A 86 5.33 -12.06 6.88
C LYS A 86 5.68 -11.48 5.52
N PRO A 87 5.04 -10.35 5.13
CA PRO A 87 5.46 -9.62 3.95
C PRO A 87 6.90 -9.12 4.06
N ILE A 88 7.63 -9.22 2.97
CA ILE A 88 9.00 -8.70 2.85
C ILE A 88 9.00 -7.70 1.70
N VAL A 89 9.45 -6.48 1.98
CA VAL A 89 9.63 -5.40 0.99
C VAL A 89 11.11 -5.13 0.86
N VAL A 90 11.63 -5.13 -0.37
CA VAL A 90 13.06 -4.90 -0.63
C VAL A 90 13.24 -3.73 -1.58
N LEU A 91 13.99 -2.74 -1.17
CA LEU A 91 14.59 -1.73 -2.04
C LEU A 91 16.06 -2.09 -2.26
N ARG A 92 16.42 -2.39 -3.51
CA ARG A 92 17.81 -2.70 -3.86
C ARG A 92 18.50 -1.53 -4.54
N GLY A 93 19.70 -1.19 -4.09
CA GLY A 93 20.67 -0.43 -4.87
C GLY A 93 21.29 -1.28 -5.98
N GLY A 94 21.90 -0.65 -6.97
CA GLY A 94 22.70 -1.35 -7.98
C GLY A 94 21.93 -2.15 -9.04
N LYS A 95 20.65 -1.86 -9.29
CA LYS A 95 19.82 -2.55 -10.30
C LYS A 95 20.27 -2.29 -11.75
N SER A 96 20.74 -1.08 -12.04
CA SER A 96 21.26 -0.71 -13.37
C SER A 96 22.79 -0.92 -13.44
N GLN A 97 23.32 -1.00 -14.66
CA GLN A 97 24.79 -1.10 -14.86
C GLN A 97 25.54 0.06 -14.20
N THR A 98 25.01 1.27 -14.29
CA THR A 98 25.62 2.45 -13.64
C THR A 98 25.51 2.37 -12.12
N GLY A 99 24.35 1.97 -11.59
CA GLY A 99 24.13 1.74 -10.17
C GLY A 99 25.02 0.64 -9.61
N ALA A 100 25.21 -0.45 -10.36
CA ALA A 100 26.10 -1.53 -9.96
C ALA A 100 27.59 -1.07 -9.86
N ARG A 101 28.05 -0.24 -10.80
CA ARG A 101 29.39 0.37 -10.71
C ARG A 101 29.51 1.32 -9.52
N ALA A 102 28.48 2.10 -9.23
CA ALA A 102 28.47 2.97 -8.06
C ALA A 102 28.50 2.18 -6.75
N ALA A 103 27.72 1.10 -6.63
CA ALA A 103 27.72 0.20 -5.47
C ALA A 103 29.10 -0.45 -5.26
N LEU A 104 29.75 -0.91 -6.34
CA LEU A 104 31.10 -1.48 -6.26
C LEU A 104 32.12 -0.46 -5.74
N SER A 105 32.03 0.80 -6.17
CA SER A 105 32.94 1.87 -5.71
C SER A 105 32.68 2.26 -4.25
N HIS A 106 31.45 2.17 -3.79
CA HIS A 106 31.02 2.63 -2.46
C HIS A 106 31.23 1.57 -1.36
N THR A 107 30.89 0.30 -1.64
CA THR A 107 30.87 -0.77 -0.62
C THR A 107 31.64 -2.01 -1.04
N ALA A 108 32.37 -1.98 -2.15
CA ALA A 108 33.04 -3.16 -2.77
C ALA A 108 32.08 -4.34 -3.01
N SER A 109 30.78 -4.08 -3.10
CA SER A 109 29.74 -5.10 -3.26
C SER A 109 29.53 -5.41 -4.74
N LEU A 110 29.66 -6.67 -5.14
CA LEU A 110 29.28 -7.13 -6.48
C LEU A 110 27.75 -7.17 -6.56
N ALA A 111 27.16 -6.33 -7.38
CA ALA A 111 25.75 -6.41 -7.73
C ALA A 111 25.55 -7.57 -8.74
N GLY A 112 24.65 -8.50 -8.45
CA GLY A 112 24.23 -9.52 -9.40
C GLY A 112 23.41 -8.92 -10.56
N ASP A 113 23.10 -9.75 -11.57
CA ASP A 113 22.18 -9.35 -12.64
C ASP A 113 20.83 -8.90 -12.05
N GLY A 114 20.45 -7.65 -12.30
CA GLY A 114 19.28 -7.03 -11.74
C GLY A 114 17.98 -7.76 -12.07
N ALA A 115 17.84 -8.28 -13.29
CA ALA A 115 16.66 -8.99 -13.76
C ALA A 115 16.53 -10.37 -13.10
N VAL A 116 17.65 -11.10 -12.97
CA VAL A 116 17.69 -12.41 -12.32
C VAL A 116 17.31 -12.27 -10.84
N VAL A 117 17.87 -11.28 -10.14
CA VAL A 117 17.55 -11.06 -8.71
C VAL A 117 16.09 -10.65 -8.55
N SER A 118 15.55 -9.73 -9.36
CA SER A 118 14.12 -9.35 -9.31
C SER A 118 13.20 -10.54 -9.57
N GLY A 119 13.54 -11.40 -10.55
CA GLY A 119 12.80 -12.63 -10.82
C GLY A 119 12.80 -13.60 -9.64
N ALA A 120 13.94 -13.80 -8.99
CA ALA A 120 14.06 -14.66 -7.82
C ALA A 120 13.24 -14.12 -6.63
N LEU A 121 13.29 -12.80 -6.37
CA LEU A 121 12.50 -12.15 -5.33
C LEU A 121 10.99 -12.31 -5.58
N ALA A 122 10.55 -12.09 -6.82
CA ALA A 122 9.15 -12.25 -7.20
C ALA A 122 8.63 -13.69 -7.00
N GLN A 123 9.45 -14.70 -7.29
CA GLN A 123 9.10 -16.12 -7.11
C GLN A 123 8.81 -16.49 -5.65
N VAL A 124 9.40 -15.78 -4.70
CA VAL A 124 9.19 -16.03 -3.27
C VAL A 124 8.31 -14.98 -2.59
N GLY A 125 7.59 -14.19 -3.39
CA GLY A 125 6.58 -13.25 -2.90
C GLY A 125 7.16 -12.02 -2.19
N VAL A 126 8.44 -11.73 -2.40
CA VAL A 126 9.07 -10.48 -1.98
C VAL A 126 8.59 -9.34 -2.88
N VAL A 127 8.19 -8.24 -2.27
CA VAL A 127 7.76 -7.03 -2.99
C VAL A 127 8.99 -6.13 -3.20
N GLU A 128 9.33 -5.88 -4.45
CA GLU A 128 10.46 -5.01 -4.76
C GLU A 128 9.98 -3.56 -4.91
N ALA A 129 10.61 -2.64 -4.16
CA ALA A 129 10.40 -1.21 -4.26
C ALA A 129 11.37 -0.56 -5.24
N ASN A 130 11.01 0.60 -5.81
CA ASN A 130 11.82 1.37 -6.75
C ASN A 130 12.39 2.66 -6.15
N ASP A 131 11.79 3.15 -5.07
CA ASP A 131 12.27 4.31 -4.33
C ASP A 131 12.01 4.15 -2.82
N PHE A 132 12.65 5.04 -2.03
CA PHE A 132 12.60 4.98 -0.57
C PHE A 132 11.18 5.23 -0.02
N LYS A 133 10.46 6.20 -0.59
CA LYS A 133 9.10 6.50 -0.17
C LYS A 133 8.15 5.35 -0.50
N GLN A 134 8.31 4.75 -1.68
CA GLN A 134 7.56 3.55 -2.06
C GLN A 134 7.79 2.39 -1.11
N MET A 135 9.04 2.15 -0.69
CA MET A 135 9.34 1.09 0.27
C MET A 135 8.55 1.27 1.57
N MET A 136 8.52 2.49 2.13
CA MET A 136 7.77 2.78 3.35
C MET A 136 6.26 2.68 3.15
N ASP A 137 5.74 3.21 2.04
CA ASP A 137 4.31 3.16 1.69
C ASP A 137 3.84 1.70 1.50
N LEU A 138 4.66 0.84 0.89
CA LEU A 138 4.42 -0.59 0.74
C LEU A 138 4.45 -1.31 2.09
N CYS A 139 5.46 -1.03 2.94
CA CYS A 139 5.52 -1.62 4.27
C CYS A 139 4.27 -1.28 5.09
N ARG A 140 3.85 -0.01 5.10
CA ARG A 140 2.63 0.43 5.76
C ARG A 140 1.39 -0.31 5.23
N SER A 141 1.22 -0.36 3.92
CA SER A 141 0.04 -0.97 3.30
C SER A 141 -0.06 -2.48 3.57
N LEU A 142 1.09 -3.15 3.63
CA LEU A 142 1.18 -4.57 3.95
C LEU A 142 1.05 -4.84 5.46
N SER A 143 1.32 -3.86 6.32
CA SER A 143 1.00 -3.89 7.74
C SER A 143 -0.51 -3.75 7.97
N ASP A 144 -1.16 -2.76 7.32
CA ASP A 144 -2.61 -2.56 7.41
C ASP A 144 -3.39 -3.75 6.80
N TYR A 145 -2.85 -4.39 5.74
CA TYR A 145 -3.48 -5.51 5.02
C TYR A 145 -2.49 -6.65 4.73
N PRO A 146 -2.08 -7.43 5.75
CA PRO A 146 -1.04 -8.48 5.59
C PRO A 146 -1.51 -9.68 4.76
N ALA A 147 -2.81 -9.93 4.73
CA ALA A 147 -3.41 -11.04 4.00
C ALA A 147 -4.81 -10.66 3.50
N VAL A 148 -4.89 -10.19 2.27
CA VAL A 148 -6.17 -10.00 1.59
C VAL A 148 -6.53 -11.29 0.86
N SER A 149 -7.76 -11.78 1.11
CA SER A 149 -8.30 -12.90 0.35
C SER A 149 -8.39 -12.52 -1.13
N SER A 150 -7.58 -13.13 -1.97
CA SER A 150 -7.57 -12.85 -3.40
C SER A 150 -8.60 -13.69 -4.18
N LYS A 151 -9.63 -14.23 -3.51
CA LYS A 151 -10.69 -15.02 -4.16
C LYS A 151 -11.34 -14.29 -5.33
N GLY A 152 -11.32 -12.98 -5.36
CA GLY A 152 -11.92 -12.15 -6.39
C GLY A 152 -10.97 -11.54 -7.43
N GLY A 153 -9.66 -11.68 -7.33
CA GLY A 153 -8.75 -11.22 -8.39
C GLY A 153 -8.33 -9.74 -8.35
N GLY A 154 -8.87 -8.91 -7.45
CA GLY A 154 -8.51 -7.48 -7.33
C GLY A 154 -9.41 -6.56 -8.15
N ARG A 155 -10.71 -6.79 -8.12
CA ARG A 155 -11.75 -5.94 -8.73
C ARG A 155 -12.01 -4.74 -7.83
N VAL A 156 -11.80 -3.54 -8.34
CA VAL A 156 -11.78 -2.29 -7.58
C VAL A 156 -13.03 -1.46 -7.86
N ALA A 157 -13.75 -1.06 -6.82
CA ALA A 157 -14.70 0.04 -6.91
C ALA A 157 -13.98 1.36 -6.63
N VAL A 158 -14.10 2.33 -7.53
CA VAL A 158 -13.51 3.66 -7.38
C VAL A 158 -14.61 4.65 -7.01
N LEU A 159 -14.56 5.20 -5.79
CA LEU A 159 -15.48 6.24 -5.32
C LEU A 159 -14.79 7.60 -5.44
N THR A 160 -15.28 8.46 -6.31
CA THR A 160 -14.66 9.75 -6.61
C THR A 160 -15.67 10.91 -6.57
N MET A 161 -15.18 12.12 -6.31
CA MET A 161 -15.91 13.36 -6.52
C MET A 161 -15.48 14.09 -7.83
N SER A 162 -14.71 13.39 -8.66
CA SER A 162 -14.20 13.96 -9.91
C SER A 162 -14.14 12.89 -10.98
N GLY A 163 -14.93 13.02 -12.02
CA GLY A 163 -14.89 12.11 -13.17
C GLY A 163 -13.47 11.99 -13.76
N ALA A 164 -12.73 13.10 -13.85
CA ALA A 164 -11.34 13.10 -14.33
C ALA A 164 -10.42 12.23 -13.44
N ALA A 165 -10.54 12.32 -12.11
CA ALA A 165 -9.75 11.48 -11.22
C ALA A 165 -10.16 9.99 -11.31
N GLY A 166 -11.43 9.70 -11.57
CA GLY A 166 -11.92 8.35 -11.86
C GLY A 166 -11.27 7.77 -13.13
N ILE A 167 -11.21 8.53 -14.22
CA ILE A 167 -10.57 8.12 -15.47
C ILE A 167 -9.09 7.79 -15.22
N VAL A 168 -8.34 8.70 -14.61
CA VAL A 168 -6.90 8.49 -14.31
C VAL A 168 -6.68 7.29 -13.37
N SER A 169 -7.59 7.04 -12.43
CA SER A 169 -7.52 5.82 -11.58
C SER A 169 -7.63 4.55 -12.41
N SER A 170 -8.55 4.51 -13.37
CA SER A 170 -8.73 3.37 -14.27
C SER A 170 -7.48 3.09 -15.09
N ASP A 171 -6.81 4.14 -15.59
CA ASP A 171 -5.55 4.04 -16.34
C ASP A 171 -4.41 3.44 -15.51
N PHE A 172 -4.44 3.56 -14.18
CA PHE A 172 -3.44 2.97 -13.29
C PHE A 172 -3.81 1.54 -12.82
N ILE A 173 -5.10 1.23 -12.72
CA ILE A 173 -5.59 -0.04 -12.17
C ILE A 173 -5.16 -1.23 -13.03
N GLU A 174 -5.45 -1.22 -14.32
CA GLU A 174 -5.20 -2.35 -15.23
C GLU A 174 -3.73 -2.71 -15.40
N PRO A 175 -2.81 -1.76 -15.66
CA PRO A 175 -1.39 -2.08 -15.83
C PRO A 175 -0.74 -2.67 -14.58
N LEU A 176 -1.32 -2.40 -13.39
CA LEU A 176 -0.85 -2.93 -12.11
C LEU A 176 -1.44 -4.32 -11.76
N GLY A 177 -2.25 -4.90 -12.67
CA GLY A 177 -2.82 -6.24 -12.52
C GLY A 177 -4.03 -6.31 -11.58
N LEU A 178 -4.76 -5.22 -11.50
CA LEU A 178 -6.09 -5.10 -10.92
C LEU A 178 -7.11 -4.89 -12.05
N SER A 179 -8.40 -4.82 -11.73
CA SER A 179 -9.44 -4.46 -12.69
C SER A 179 -10.48 -3.52 -12.05
N VAL A 180 -11.08 -2.66 -12.86
CA VAL A 180 -12.26 -1.89 -12.43
C VAL A 180 -13.43 -2.87 -12.34
N ALA A 181 -14.13 -2.89 -11.20
CA ALA A 181 -15.20 -3.84 -10.95
C ALA A 181 -16.46 -3.52 -11.77
N ASP A 182 -17.08 -4.53 -12.37
CA ASP A 182 -18.45 -4.45 -12.87
C ASP A 182 -19.40 -4.56 -11.68
N LEU A 183 -20.08 -3.45 -11.35
CA LEU A 183 -20.96 -3.39 -10.19
C LEU A 183 -22.18 -4.31 -10.40
N SER A 184 -22.61 -4.97 -9.33
CA SER A 184 -23.82 -5.78 -9.36
C SER A 184 -25.08 -4.93 -9.58
N GLU A 185 -26.16 -5.53 -10.08
CA GLU A 185 -27.44 -4.84 -10.28
C GLU A 185 -28.00 -4.24 -8.99
N ASP A 186 -27.78 -4.90 -7.85
CA ASP A 186 -28.22 -4.41 -6.55
C ASP A 186 -27.43 -3.16 -6.13
N THR A 187 -26.14 -3.11 -6.39
CA THR A 187 -25.31 -1.93 -6.16
C THR A 187 -25.72 -0.78 -7.07
N VAL A 188 -25.90 -1.04 -8.35
CA VAL A 188 -26.38 -0.04 -9.32
C VAL A 188 -27.75 0.50 -8.88
N ARG A 189 -28.69 -0.36 -8.48
CA ARG A 189 -30.02 0.04 -8.00
C ARG A 189 -29.94 0.90 -6.74
N ALA A 190 -29.08 0.54 -5.78
CA ALA A 190 -28.90 1.30 -4.55
C ALA A 190 -28.32 2.69 -4.82
N LEU A 191 -27.34 2.79 -5.71
CA LEU A 191 -26.74 4.06 -6.10
C LEU A 191 -27.71 4.94 -6.90
N SER A 192 -28.53 4.36 -7.78
CA SER A 192 -29.52 5.09 -8.56
C SER A 192 -30.55 5.84 -7.69
N GLN A 193 -30.76 5.42 -6.44
CA GLN A 193 -31.66 6.12 -5.51
C GLN A 193 -31.15 7.51 -5.09
N VAL A 194 -29.85 7.77 -5.25
CA VAL A 194 -29.23 9.04 -4.88
C VAL A 194 -28.63 9.78 -6.07
N TYR A 195 -28.65 9.17 -7.26
CA TYR A 195 -28.18 9.77 -8.51
C TYR A 195 -29.28 10.56 -9.21
N PRO A 196 -28.95 11.59 -9.98
CA PRO A 196 -29.92 12.24 -10.87
C PRO A 196 -30.30 11.32 -12.03
N ASP A 197 -31.56 11.37 -12.47
CA ASP A 197 -32.14 10.48 -13.50
C ASP A 197 -31.40 10.52 -14.86
N TRP A 198 -30.74 11.62 -15.15
CA TRP A 198 -29.96 11.81 -16.39
C TRP A 198 -28.61 11.15 -16.42
N MET A 199 -28.10 10.71 -15.26
CA MET A 199 -26.74 10.17 -15.13
C MET A 199 -26.77 8.68 -14.80
N PRO A 200 -26.30 7.80 -15.70
CA PRO A 200 -26.18 6.38 -15.41
C PRO A 200 -25.12 6.13 -14.34
N VAL A 201 -25.39 5.19 -13.45
CA VAL A 201 -24.42 4.71 -12.48
C VAL A 201 -23.39 3.81 -13.18
N ALA A 202 -22.12 4.12 -13.00
CA ALA A 202 -21.00 3.34 -13.52
C ALA A 202 -19.84 3.31 -12.49
N ASN A 203 -18.90 2.43 -12.68
CA ASN A 203 -17.62 2.44 -11.98
C ASN A 203 -16.52 2.87 -12.98
N PRO A 204 -15.74 3.93 -12.70
CA PRO A 204 -15.68 4.77 -11.48
C PRO A 204 -16.99 5.46 -11.11
N VAL A 205 -17.34 5.41 -9.82
CA VAL A 205 -18.55 5.98 -9.26
C VAL A 205 -18.34 7.46 -8.98
N ASP A 206 -18.75 8.33 -9.93
CA ASP A 206 -18.64 9.78 -9.76
C ASP A 206 -19.77 10.30 -8.87
N LEU A 207 -19.45 10.62 -7.63
CA LEU A 207 -20.41 11.01 -6.60
C LEU A 207 -20.82 12.49 -6.69
N TRP A 208 -20.11 13.33 -7.47
CA TRP A 208 -20.36 14.77 -7.46
C TRP A 208 -21.82 15.13 -7.84
N PRO A 209 -22.40 14.64 -8.93
CA PRO A 209 -23.78 14.97 -9.27
C PRO A 209 -24.81 14.49 -8.24
N ALA A 210 -24.56 13.37 -7.62
CA ALA A 210 -25.41 12.84 -6.55
C ALA A 210 -25.30 13.70 -5.27
N ILE A 211 -24.11 14.19 -4.94
CA ILE A 211 -23.84 15.06 -3.78
C ILE A 211 -24.56 16.39 -3.91
N GLU A 212 -24.54 17.00 -5.10
CA GLU A 212 -25.29 18.25 -5.39
C GLU A 212 -26.80 18.09 -5.16
N LEU A 213 -27.33 16.91 -5.46
CA LEU A 213 -28.76 16.63 -5.33
C LEU A 213 -29.17 16.23 -3.90
N ASN A 214 -28.38 15.39 -3.26
CA ASN A 214 -28.78 14.69 -2.02
C ASN A 214 -27.91 15.00 -0.80
N GLY A 215 -26.87 15.79 -0.96
CA GLY A 215 -25.92 16.12 0.08
C GLY A 215 -24.90 14.98 0.34
N ARG A 216 -23.73 15.40 0.76
CA ARG A 216 -22.54 14.58 0.89
C ARG A 216 -22.72 13.35 1.80
N LYS A 217 -23.19 13.56 3.03
CA LYS A 217 -23.29 12.52 4.04
C LYS A 217 -24.14 11.34 3.57
N LYS A 218 -25.31 11.61 3.01
CA LYS A 218 -26.21 10.59 2.48
C LYS A 218 -25.57 9.82 1.33
N VAL A 219 -24.97 10.53 0.37
CA VAL A 219 -24.40 9.92 -0.83
C VAL A 219 -23.20 9.04 -0.49
N TYR A 220 -22.25 9.54 0.30
CA TYR A 220 -21.10 8.72 0.71
C TYR A 220 -21.52 7.48 1.48
N LYS A 221 -22.42 7.62 2.45
CA LYS A 221 -22.94 6.47 3.21
C LYS A 221 -23.55 5.42 2.28
N THR A 222 -24.43 5.84 1.37
CA THR A 222 -25.05 4.94 0.39
C THR A 222 -24.01 4.27 -0.50
N ALA A 223 -23.06 5.03 -1.04
CA ALA A 223 -22.03 4.51 -1.93
C ALA A 223 -21.11 3.51 -1.21
N PHE A 224 -20.60 3.85 -0.03
CA PHE A 224 -19.76 2.93 0.73
C PHE A 224 -20.50 1.65 1.13
N GLN A 225 -21.77 1.75 1.55
CA GLN A 225 -22.57 0.57 1.86
C GLN A 225 -22.76 -0.33 0.63
N ALA A 226 -23.13 0.25 -0.50
CA ALA A 226 -23.40 -0.50 -1.72
C ALA A 226 -22.14 -1.24 -2.22
N VAL A 227 -21.01 -0.53 -2.38
CA VAL A 227 -19.79 -1.17 -2.91
C VAL A 227 -19.13 -2.13 -1.92
N SER A 228 -19.27 -1.89 -0.61
CA SER A 228 -18.67 -2.77 0.41
C SER A 228 -19.37 -4.12 0.51
N THR A 229 -20.64 -4.20 0.15
CA THR A 229 -21.42 -5.45 0.14
C THR A 229 -21.50 -6.09 -1.25
N ASP A 230 -21.02 -5.43 -2.29
CA ASP A 230 -21.06 -5.92 -3.66
C ASP A 230 -20.18 -7.17 -3.84
N PRO A 231 -20.71 -8.32 -4.30
CA PRO A 231 -19.95 -9.54 -4.51
C PRO A 231 -18.91 -9.44 -5.64
N ASN A 232 -19.07 -8.44 -6.52
CA ASN A 232 -18.15 -8.19 -7.63
C ASN A 232 -16.99 -7.25 -7.26
N VAL A 233 -16.99 -6.67 -6.06
CA VAL A 233 -15.96 -5.76 -5.56
C VAL A 233 -15.05 -6.49 -4.59
N ASP A 234 -13.75 -6.37 -4.77
CA ASP A 234 -12.73 -6.95 -3.89
C ASP A 234 -12.01 -5.88 -3.05
N ALA A 235 -11.98 -4.63 -3.52
CA ALA A 235 -11.40 -3.50 -2.81
C ALA A 235 -12.11 -2.19 -3.19
N VAL A 236 -11.98 -1.19 -2.33
CA VAL A 236 -12.49 0.16 -2.57
C VAL A 236 -11.33 1.15 -2.61
N LEU A 237 -11.23 1.91 -3.70
CA LEU A 237 -10.39 3.10 -3.81
C LEU A 237 -11.28 4.33 -3.66
N PHE A 238 -11.05 5.14 -2.64
CA PHE A 238 -11.79 6.38 -2.46
C PHE A 238 -10.92 7.62 -2.64
N HIS A 239 -11.51 8.68 -3.15
CA HIS A 239 -10.87 9.97 -3.29
C HIS A 239 -11.42 10.96 -2.26
N SER A 240 -10.53 11.73 -1.65
CA SER A 240 -10.88 12.79 -0.71
C SER A 240 -10.22 14.11 -1.08
N PHE A 241 -11.01 15.20 -1.00
CA PHE A 241 -10.54 16.57 -1.20
C PHE A 241 -10.72 17.32 0.12
N VAL A 242 -9.62 17.67 0.79
CA VAL A 242 -9.64 18.32 2.11
C VAL A 242 -9.28 19.79 2.04
N GLY A 243 -9.81 20.58 2.98
CA GLY A 243 -9.49 22.00 3.09
C GLY A 243 -10.21 22.94 2.16
N GLY A 244 -11.42 22.63 1.76
CA GLY A 244 -12.23 23.49 0.90
C GLY A 244 -13.68 23.07 0.85
N ILE A 245 -13.99 22.13 -0.04
CA ILE A 245 -15.36 21.67 -0.35
C ILE A 245 -15.78 20.50 0.56
N ALA A 246 -14.81 19.84 1.21
CA ALA A 246 -15.02 18.63 1.99
C ALA A 246 -14.71 18.84 3.48
N SER A 247 -15.58 18.37 4.37
CA SER A 247 -15.28 18.26 5.80
C SER A 247 -14.92 16.81 6.15
N GLU A 248 -13.99 16.62 7.10
CA GLU A 248 -13.41 15.33 7.50
C GLU A 248 -14.35 14.44 8.32
N SER A 249 -15.51 14.96 8.73
CA SER A 249 -16.30 14.42 9.84
C SER A 249 -16.84 13.00 9.67
N ASP A 250 -16.81 12.43 8.45
CA ASP A 250 -17.51 11.18 8.17
C ASP A 250 -16.60 10.00 7.82
N ILE A 251 -15.25 10.17 7.75
CA ILE A 251 -14.36 9.08 7.31
C ILE A 251 -14.37 7.88 8.27
N THR A 252 -14.53 8.12 9.58
CA THR A 252 -14.58 7.05 10.59
C THR A 252 -15.78 6.12 10.35
N ASP A 253 -16.96 6.70 10.11
CA ASP A 253 -18.17 5.93 9.81
C ASP A 253 -18.04 5.16 8.49
N LEU A 254 -17.45 5.78 7.46
CA LEU A 254 -17.23 5.15 6.15
C LEU A 254 -16.25 3.98 6.23
N VAL A 255 -15.19 4.12 7.03
CA VAL A 255 -14.23 3.03 7.30
C VAL A 255 -14.93 1.88 8.04
N ALA A 256 -15.77 2.17 9.02
CA ALA A 256 -16.54 1.15 9.72
C ALA A 256 -17.46 0.36 8.77
N ILE A 257 -18.13 1.04 7.84
CA ILE A 257 -18.98 0.43 6.80
C ILE A 257 -18.14 -0.49 5.90
N ALA A 258 -17.01 -0.02 5.39
CA ALA A 258 -16.14 -0.81 4.50
C ALA A 258 -15.60 -2.06 5.20
N ARG A 259 -15.20 -1.94 6.47
CA ARG A 259 -14.75 -3.07 7.29
C ARG A 259 -15.84 -4.11 7.54
N ALA A 260 -17.08 -3.68 7.79
CA ALA A 260 -18.21 -4.59 7.94
C ALA A 260 -18.44 -5.43 6.66
N GLY A 261 -18.15 -4.87 5.49
CA GLY A 261 -18.18 -5.58 4.21
C GLY A 261 -16.94 -6.44 3.93
N GLY A 262 -15.91 -6.39 4.79
CA GLY A 262 -14.67 -7.17 4.62
C GLY A 262 -13.79 -6.71 3.46
N LYS A 263 -13.97 -5.48 2.94
CA LYS A 263 -13.20 -4.96 1.81
C LYS A 263 -12.03 -4.10 2.28
N PRO A 264 -10.81 -4.31 1.76
CA PRO A 264 -9.70 -3.39 1.96
C PRO A 264 -10.02 -2.03 1.33
N LEU A 265 -9.67 -0.98 2.05
CA LEU A 265 -9.94 0.41 1.70
C LEU A 265 -8.62 1.15 1.48
N PHE A 266 -8.46 1.77 0.33
CA PHE A 266 -7.31 2.62 -0.01
C PHE A 266 -7.80 4.00 -0.39
N GLY A 267 -7.04 5.04 0.00
CA GLY A 267 -7.42 6.41 -0.27
C GLY A 267 -6.37 7.20 -1.05
N TRP A 268 -6.87 8.10 -1.89
CA TRP A 268 -6.11 9.21 -2.40
C TRP A 268 -6.66 10.51 -1.81
N VAL A 269 -5.77 11.39 -1.34
CA VAL A 269 -6.16 12.67 -0.75
C VAL A 269 -5.41 13.84 -1.42
N MET A 270 -6.17 14.88 -1.76
CA MET A 270 -5.66 16.15 -2.27
C MET A 270 -6.29 17.31 -1.53
N GLY A 271 -5.57 18.42 -1.41
CA GLY A 271 -6.09 19.65 -0.78
C GLY A 271 -5.02 20.47 -0.10
N LYS A 272 -5.42 21.21 0.93
CA LYS A 272 -4.48 22.02 1.71
C LYS A 272 -3.51 21.15 2.48
N ARG A 273 -2.21 21.49 2.43
CA ARG A 273 -1.10 20.70 2.95
C ARG A 273 -1.32 20.16 4.36
N ASP A 274 -1.67 21.05 5.29
CA ASP A 274 -1.79 20.67 6.70
C ASP A 274 -3.01 19.77 6.93
N GLU A 275 -4.10 20.00 6.22
CA GLU A 275 -5.30 19.19 6.28
C GLU A 275 -5.10 17.81 5.63
N VAL A 276 -4.34 17.73 4.54
CA VAL A 276 -3.90 16.44 3.96
C VAL A 276 -3.07 15.66 4.98
N HIS A 277 -2.16 16.33 5.69
CA HIS A 277 -1.36 15.68 6.72
C HIS A 277 -2.23 15.15 7.87
N GLN A 278 -3.13 15.98 8.42
CA GLN A 278 -4.03 15.58 9.49
C GLN A 278 -4.96 14.42 9.06
N PHE A 279 -5.51 14.50 7.85
CA PHE A 279 -6.35 13.43 7.30
C PHE A 279 -5.60 12.09 7.21
N ARG A 280 -4.34 12.11 6.79
CA ARG A 280 -3.48 10.92 6.72
C ARG A 280 -3.14 10.35 8.10
N LEU A 281 -2.93 11.20 9.10
CA LEU A 281 -2.74 10.76 10.49
C LEU A 281 -4.00 10.10 11.04
N HIS A 282 -5.15 10.71 10.84
CA HIS A 282 -6.43 10.15 11.28
C HIS A 282 -6.75 8.82 10.60
N THR A 283 -6.60 8.72 9.27
CA THR A 283 -6.85 7.46 8.55
C THR A 283 -5.84 6.37 8.90
N ARG A 284 -4.60 6.73 9.30
CA ARG A 284 -3.65 5.75 9.87
C ARG A 284 -4.19 5.13 11.16
N GLU A 285 -4.73 5.92 12.07
CA GLU A 285 -5.33 5.41 13.32
C GLU A 285 -6.49 4.47 13.04
N LEU A 286 -7.16 4.69 11.93
CA LEU A 286 -8.20 3.80 11.42
C LEU A 286 -7.65 2.61 10.61
N GLY A 287 -6.33 2.40 10.49
CA GLY A 287 -5.71 1.34 9.68
C GLY A 287 -6.12 1.39 8.21
N VAL A 288 -6.17 2.60 7.63
CA VAL A 288 -6.47 2.82 6.21
C VAL A 288 -5.33 3.59 5.56
N PRO A 289 -4.62 2.98 4.60
CA PRO A 289 -3.56 3.66 3.88
C PRO A 289 -4.12 4.71 2.92
N VAL A 290 -3.70 5.95 3.11
CA VAL A 290 -4.09 7.11 2.28
C VAL A 290 -2.84 7.83 1.80
N PHE A 291 -2.84 8.17 0.51
CA PHE A 291 -1.68 8.71 -0.20
C PHE A 291 -1.98 10.05 -0.87
N PRO A 292 -1.02 10.96 -0.93
CA PRO A 292 -1.15 12.20 -1.70
C PRO A 292 -0.94 11.98 -3.22
N GLU A 293 -0.37 10.87 -3.64
CA GLU A 293 -0.22 10.50 -5.05
C GLU A 293 -1.19 9.36 -5.40
N LEU A 294 -2.05 9.59 -6.41
CA LEU A 294 -3.06 8.63 -6.85
C LEU A 294 -2.44 7.31 -7.34
N TYR A 295 -1.37 7.40 -8.14
CA TYR A 295 -0.65 6.21 -8.61
C TYR A 295 -0.16 5.35 -7.43
N ARG A 296 0.36 5.98 -6.35
CA ARG A 296 0.85 5.29 -5.16
C ARG A 296 -0.26 4.52 -4.44
N ALA A 297 -1.47 5.08 -4.35
CA ALA A 297 -2.62 4.41 -3.76
C ALA A 297 -2.94 3.11 -4.50
N VAL A 298 -2.99 3.15 -5.83
CA VAL A 298 -3.27 1.97 -6.68
C VAL A 298 -2.12 0.96 -6.62
N GLU A 299 -0.88 1.44 -6.66
CA GLU A 299 0.32 0.60 -6.62
C GLU A 299 0.42 -0.19 -5.30
N CYS A 300 0.17 0.45 -4.17
CA CYS A 300 0.16 -0.20 -2.86
C CYS A 300 -0.99 -1.21 -2.75
N MET A 301 -2.18 -0.88 -3.24
CA MET A 301 -3.30 -1.81 -3.35
C MET A 301 -2.91 -3.04 -4.19
N ALA A 302 -2.31 -2.83 -5.36
CA ALA A 302 -1.86 -3.91 -6.23
C ALA A 302 -0.82 -4.84 -5.56
N ALA A 303 0.09 -4.27 -4.76
CA ALA A 303 1.07 -5.05 -4.01
C ALA A 303 0.41 -5.96 -2.96
N VAL A 304 -0.60 -5.47 -2.24
CA VAL A 304 -1.38 -6.25 -1.27
C VAL A 304 -2.08 -7.42 -1.96
N PHE A 305 -2.75 -7.20 -3.10
CA PHE A 305 -3.39 -8.27 -3.87
C PHE A 305 -2.38 -9.25 -4.48
N ARG A 306 -1.22 -8.76 -4.93
CA ARG A 306 -0.13 -9.61 -5.43
C ARG A 306 0.38 -10.54 -4.32
N ARG A 307 0.55 -10.03 -3.09
CA ARG A 307 0.90 -10.84 -1.93
C ARG A 307 -0.18 -11.87 -1.62
N GLY A 308 -1.45 -11.51 -1.64
CA GLY A 308 -2.57 -12.44 -1.45
C GLY A 308 -2.54 -13.60 -2.45
N ARG A 309 -2.35 -13.30 -3.74
CA ARG A 309 -2.19 -14.32 -4.79
C ARG A 309 -0.98 -15.24 -4.59
N TYR A 310 0.13 -14.69 -4.10
CA TYR A 310 1.31 -15.49 -3.76
C TYR A 310 1.00 -16.48 -2.63
N LEU A 311 0.39 -16.02 -1.54
CA LEU A 311 0.05 -16.86 -0.39
C LEU A 311 -0.90 -17.99 -0.75
N GLN A 312 -1.89 -17.75 -1.61
CA GLN A 312 -2.78 -18.81 -2.11
C GLN A 312 -2.03 -19.89 -2.89
N ARG A 313 -1.14 -19.49 -3.82
CA ARG A 313 -0.31 -20.46 -4.57
C ARG A 313 0.63 -21.26 -3.69
N LYS A 314 1.07 -20.69 -2.57
CA LYS A 314 1.93 -21.40 -1.60
C LYS A 314 1.17 -22.43 -0.77
N SER A 315 -0.15 -22.27 -0.62
CA SER A 315 -1.02 -23.17 0.17
C SER A 315 -1.51 -24.39 -0.62
N HIS A 316 -1.27 -24.42 -1.93
CA HIS A 316 -1.54 -25.52 -2.86
C HIS A 316 -0.23 -26.18 -3.31
#